data_10b1353c950096f09f7a832766ebf729
#
_entry.id   10b1353c950096f09f7a832766ebf729
#
_cell.length_a   1.000
_cell.length_b   1.000
_cell.length_c   1.000
_cell.angle_alpha   90.00
_cell.angle_beta   90.00
_cell.angle_gamma   90.00
#
_symmetry.space_group_name_H-M   'P 1'
#
loop_
_entity.id
_entity.type
_entity.pdbx_description
1 polymer ?
#
loop_
_entity_poly.entity_id
_entity_poly.type
_entity_poly.pdbx_seq_one_letter_code
_entity_poly.pdbx_strand_id
1 'polypeptide(L)'
;MKSLGLAAPLIMAGSSAGVAEIVSVSTGSPAPRPKELVADLIIIGGGLGGCAAALAAARNGLHVILTEETDWIGGQWTAQVVPPDENKWIETFGGTRSYQKLRTGVRDYYRRNYPLTVKAQANRYFNPGNSWVSLIGCEPRVALAALYEMLAPYLGNGQVQILLKHKATKTEVAGDEVKAVSVLDLISQHELVLRAPFFADATEQGDLLPLTKTEYVLGAEAQKDTTEPSAKTSAQPDNLQGFTSCFVMDYMAGETHTIDRPRDYAYWRDFTLSTVAQKNYHLLGFDEADSKKIGFDPEARKGFWTYRRIADRDLFQPGFYPGDLTIVNWPQNDYSFGLICDVDEVTAAKNINQAKQLSLSLLYWLQTEAPRPDGKTGWPGLRLRPDVVGTEDGLAKYPYIREGRRIRAEFTVLEQHVRTELRMQETGLKREAVTAKKYPDSVGIGSYRMDLHLTTTGDHSQYGSTLPFQIPLGALIPQRVENLLPACKNLGVTHLTNGCYRLHPVEWNIGEAVGTFAAFCVARKKVPREVYRQPESIRDFQKLLTTDGVLLDWPKEAGPV
;
A
#
# COMPACT_ATOMS: atom_id res chain seq x y z
N MET A 1 -35.00 -26.81 51.23
CA MET A 1 -35.59 -26.58 52.56
C MET A 1 -35.60 -25.10 52.85
N LYS A 2 -36.82 -24.54 53.02
CA LYS A 2 -37.26 -23.36 53.81
C LYS A 2 -36.53 -22.03 53.56
N SER A 3 -37.13 -20.91 53.37
CA SER A 3 -38.47 -20.33 53.17
C SER A 3 -38.35 -18.83 53.37
N LEU A 4 -38.84 -18.10 52.38
CA LEU A 4 -39.85 -17.02 52.49
C LEU A 4 -39.77 -16.02 53.61
N GLY A 5 -39.86 -14.72 53.24
CA GLY A 5 -40.27 -13.61 54.10
C GLY A 5 -40.43 -12.29 53.33
N LEU A 6 -41.62 -12.10 52.73
CA LEU A 6 -42.12 -10.79 52.26
C LEU A 6 -42.61 -9.96 53.42
N ALA A 7 -42.42 -8.63 53.39
CA ALA A 7 -43.35 -7.63 53.92
C ALA A 7 -43.07 -6.23 53.36
N ALA A 8 -44.05 -5.63 52.70
CA ALA A 8 -44.30 -4.20 52.54
C ALA A 8 -45.61 -3.88 53.26
N PRO A 9 -46.12 -2.63 53.28
CA PRO A 9 -45.52 -1.27 53.33
C PRO A 9 -46.05 -0.44 54.54
N LEU A 10 -45.49 0.75 54.78
CA LEU A 10 -46.26 1.79 55.48
C LEU A 10 -45.93 3.17 54.92
N ILE A 11 -46.96 3.87 54.46
CA ILE A 11 -46.99 5.26 54.03
C ILE A 11 -47.19 6.10 55.27
N MET A 12 -46.38 7.18 55.50
CA MET A 12 -46.76 8.36 56.24
C MET A 12 -46.18 9.61 55.53
N ALA A 13 -47.08 10.55 55.30
CA ALA A 13 -46.85 11.88 54.79
C ALA A 13 -46.36 12.85 55.88
N GLY A 14 -45.55 13.84 55.43
CA GLY A 14 -45.47 15.06 56.19
C GLY A 14 -44.20 15.89 56.13
N SER A 15 -44.38 17.07 55.53
CA SER A 15 -43.69 18.36 55.76
C SER A 15 -42.44 18.67 54.97
N SER A 16 -42.61 19.70 54.14
CA SER A 16 -41.66 20.52 53.46
C SER A 16 -40.60 21.16 54.33
N ALA A 17 -39.33 20.89 54.06
CA ALA A 17 -38.23 21.79 54.41
C ALA A 17 -37.28 21.81 53.19
N GLY A 18 -37.09 23.01 52.64
CA GLY A 18 -36.20 23.19 51.48
C GLY A 18 -34.76 22.81 51.83
N VAL A 19 -34.26 21.84 51.12
CA VAL A 19 -32.84 21.50 51.09
C VAL A 19 -32.26 22.12 49.81
N ALA A 20 -31.40 23.13 49.99
CA ALA A 20 -30.58 23.67 48.90
C ALA A 20 -29.70 22.55 48.36
N GLU A 21 -29.93 22.18 47.14
CA GLU A 21 -29.09 21.24 46.38
C GLU A 21 -27.73 21.90 46.17
N ILE A 22 -26.74 21.51 46.95
CA ILE A 22 -25.34 21.86 46.68
C ILE A 22 -24.94 21.06 45.43
N VAL A 23 -25.04 21.69 44.29
CA VAL A 23 -24.40 21.19 43.05
C VAL A 23 -22.90 21.18 43.31
N SER A 24 -22.36 20.05 43.72
CA SER A 24 -20.92 19.82 43.72
C SER A 24 -20.45 19.79 42.27
N VAL A 25 -19.95 20.93 41.78
CA VAL A 25 -19.14 20.98 40.58
C VAL A 25 -17.91 20.14 40.88
N SER A 26 -17.95 18.89 40.44
CA SER A 26 -16.76 18.06 40.38
C SER A 26 -15.78 18.77 39.42
N THR A 27 -14.81 19.48 40.02
CA THR A 27 -13.63 19.92 39.30
C THR A 27 -12.85 18.65 38.96
N GLY A 28 -13.22 17.99 37.82
CA GLY A 28 -12.47 16.89 37.31
C GLY A 28 -11.01 17.33 37.15
N SER A 29 -10.08 16.57 37.70
CA SER A 29 -8.67 16.77 37.46
C SER A 29 -8.47 16.89 35.95
N PRO A 30 -7.71 17.87 35.45
CA PRO A 30 -7.44 17.97 34.02
C PRO A 30 -6.91 16.63 33.54
N ALA A 31 -7.44 16.12 32.43
CA ALA A 31 -6.95 14.90 31.82
C ALA A 31 -5.43 14.96 31.70
N PRO A 32 -4.69 13.88 32.03
CA PRO A 32 -3.24 13.89 31.93
C PRO A 32 -2.83 14.32 30.52
N ARG A 33 -1.87 15.25 30.45
CA ARG A 33 -1.37 15.70 29.14
C ARG A 33 -0.84 14.50 28.35
N PRO A 34 -1.13 14.39 27.06
CA PRO A 34 -0.58 13.31 26.24
C PRO A 34 0.94 13.33 26.32
N LYS A 35 1.55 12.15 26.32
CA LYS A 35 3.00 11.99 26.28
C LYS A 35 3.53 12.54 24.96
N GLU A 36 4.57 13.38 25.02
CA GLU A 36 5.24 13.89 23.84
C GLU A 36 6.49 13.06 23.51
N LEU A 37 6.70 12.80 22.23
CA LEU A 37 7.92 12.20 21.69
C LEU A 37 8.50 13.14 20.62
N VAL A 38 9.83 13.25 20.58
CA VAL A 38 10.55 14.16 19.67
C VAL A 38 11.54 13.36 18.84
N ALA A 39 11.63 13.70 17.56
CA ALA A 39 12.60 13.13 16.62
C ALA A 39 13.03 14.20 15.62
N ASP A 40 13.97 13.87 14.72
CA ASP A 40 14.35 14.72 13.60
C ASP A 40 13.38 14.58 12.42
N LEU A 41 12.80 13.38 12.26
CA LEU A 41 11.81 13.06 11.25
C LEU A 41 10.71 12.15 11.86
N ILE A 42 9.46 12.55 11.68
CA ILE A 42 8.29 11.74 11.97
C ILE A 42 7.75 11.18 10.65
N ILE A 43 7.60 9.87 10.56
CA ILE A 43 7.02 9.18 9.41
C ILE A 43 5.69 8.56 9.84
N ILE A 44 4.61 9.00 9.25
CA ILE A 44 3.27 8.44 9.46
C ILE A 44 2.96 7.46 8.33
N GLY A 45 2.76 6.19 8.69
CA GLY A 45 2.59 5.07 7.78
C GLY A 45 3.87 4.24 7.61
N GLY A 46 3.79 2.97 8.00
CA GLY A 46 4.88 2.00 7.90
C GLY A 46 4.88 1.21 6.60
N GLY A 47 4.32 1.74 5.50
CA GLY A 47 4.37 1.14 4.16
C GLY A 47 5.79 0.95 3.65
N LEU A 48 5.96 0.44 2.43
CA LEU A 48 7.30 0.26 1.83
C LEU A 48 8.07 1.58 1.76
N GLY A 49 7.39 2.65 1.34
CA GLY A 49 7.98 3.99 1.30
C GLY A 49 8.37 4.50 2.67
N GLY A 50 7.52 4.27 3.70
CA GLY A 50 7.82 4.65 5.09
C GLY A 50 9.04 3.90 5.65
N CYS A 51 9.14 2.61 5.40
CA CYS A 51 10.31 1.79 5.78
C CYS A 51 11.59 2.27 5.08
N ALA A 52 11.51 2.56 3.78
CA ALA A 52 12.63 3.08 3.00
C ALA A 52 13.08 4.46 3.50
N ALA A 53 12.12 5.35 3.81
CA ALA A 53 12.39 6.68 4.36
C ALA A 53 13.05 6.60 5.74
N ALA A 54 12.57 5.72 6.63
CA ALA A 54 13.16 5.51 7.95
C ALA A 54 14.60 4.98 7.83
N LEU A 55 14.83 4.00 6.98
CA LEU A 55 16.16 3.44 6.72
C LEU A 55 17.12 4.51 6.17
N ALA A 56 16.67 5.30 5.18
CA ALA A 56 17.49 6.32 4.54
C ALA A 56 17.80 7.49 5.48
N ALA A 57 16.83 7.96 6.23
CA ALA A 57 17.01 9.04 7.21
C ALA A 57 17.96 8.60 8.33
N ALA A 58 17.79 7.42 8.91
CA ALA A 58 18.66 6.89 9.96
C ALA A 58 20.08 6.66 9.47
N ARG A 59 20.25 6.11 8.25
CA ARG A 59 21.57 5.96 7.60
C ARG A 59 22.30 7.31 7.46
N ASN A 60 21.56 8.39 7.27
CA ASN A 60 22.08 9.74 7.18
C ASN A 60 22.08 10.50 8.53
N GLY A 61 21.96 9.80 9.65
CA GLY A 61 22.19 10.29 11.00
C GLY A 61 20.99 10.86 11.74
N LEU A 62 19.78 10.83 11.17
CA LEU A 62 18.59 11.31 11.85
C LEU A 62 18.03 10.32 12.89
N HIS A 63 17.39 10.85 13.94
CA HIS A 63 16.48 10.11 14.78
C HIS A 63 15.08 10.13 14.16
N VAL A 64 14.47 8.96 14.03
CA VAL A 64 13.22 8.74 13.31
C VAL A 64 12.20 8.06 14.19
N ILE A 65 10.97 8.55 14.19
CA ILE A 65 9.81 7.81 14.69
C ILE A 65 8.94 7.44 13.48
N LEU A 66 8.69 6.14 13.31
CA LEU A 66 7.83 5.56 12.29
C LEU A 66 6.56 5.01 12.95
N THR A 67 5.38 5.41 12.48
CA THR A 67 4.11 4.83 12.94
C THR A 67 3.54 3.86 11.92
N GLU A 68 2.78 2.87 12.39
CA GLU A 68 2.05 1.95 11.53
C GLU A 68 0.69 1.60 12.17
N GLU A 69 -0.38 1.65 11.38
CA GLU A 69 -1.74 1.39 11.87
C GLU A 69 -1.97 -0.10 12.16
N THR A 70 -1.29 -0.97 11.43
CA THR A 70 -1.31 -2.42 11.67
C THR A 70 -0.19 -2.86 12.64
N ASP A 71 -0.07 -4.15 12.86
CA ASP A 71 1.06 -4.75 13.59
C ASP A 71 2.21 -5.22 12.67
N TRP A 72 2.16 -4.88 11.36
CA TRP A 72 3.17 -5.23 10.36
C TRP A 72 3.59 -4.03 9.53
N ILE A 73 4.87 -3.65 9.59
CA ILE A 73 5.45 -2.69 8.64
C ILE A 73 5.64 -3.32 7.27
N GLY A 74 5.75 -2.51 6.21
CA GLY A 74 6.04 -2.95 4.84
C GLY A 74 4.83 -2.88 3.89
N GLY A 75 3.66 -2.44 4.36
CA GLY A 75 2.48 -2.09 3.57
C GLY A 75 2.12 -3.10 2.49
N GLN A 76 2.30 -2.75 1.23
CA GLN A 76 1.92 -3.56 0.05
C GLN A 76 2.44 -4.99 0.14
N TRP A 77 3.70 -5.19 0.52
CA TRP A 77 4.35 -6.51 0.53
C TRP A 77 4.01 -7.36 1.76
N THR A 78 3.56 -6.74 2.85
CA THR A 78 3.35 -7.40 4.15
C THR A 78 1.90 -7.35 4.61
N ALA A 79 1.44 -6.23 5.16
CA ALA A 79 0.09 -6.06 5.71
C ALA A 79 -1.02 -6.24 4.65
N GLN A 80 -0.74 -5.91 3.39
CA GLN A 80 -1.65 -6.07 2.24
C GLN A 80 -1.39 -7.35 1.44
N VAL A 81 -0.36 -8.11 1.80
CA VAL A 81 0.05 -9.44 1.31
C VAL A 81 0.34 -9.55 -0.19
N VAL A 82 0.55 -8.46 -0.90
CA VAL A 82 0.80 -8.48 -2.36
C VAL A 82 2.31 -8.53 -2.64
N PRO A 83 2.83 -9.62 -3.25
CA PRO A 83 4.24 -9.69 -3.64
C PRO A 83 4.55 -8.66 -4.72
N PRO A 84 5.83 -8.20 -4.82
CA PRO A 84 6.17 -7.06 -5.64
C PRO A 84 5.84 -7.23 -7.12
N ASP A 85 5.19 -6.22 -7.67
CA ASP A 85 5.14 -5.97 -9.10
C ASP A 85 6.38 -5.16 -9.47
N GLU A 86 7.23 -5.72 -10.33
CA GLU A 86 8.57 -5.21 -10.60
C GLU A 86 8.82 -5.07 -12.11
N ASN A 87 9.80 -4.25 -12.45
CA ASN A 87 10.23 -4.10 -13.83
C ASN A 87 11.16 -5.26 -14.26
N LYS A 88 11.26 -5.49 -15.56
CA LYS A 88 12.05 -6.60 -16.13
C LYS A 88 13.56 -6.53 -15.87
N TRP A 89 14.09 -5.38 -15.45
CA TRP A 89 15.52 -5.20 -15.11
C TRP A 89 15.81 -5.24 -13.61
N ILE A 90 14.82 -5.58 -12.80
CA ILE A 90 14.94 -5.52 -11.35
C ILE A 90 16.05 -6.42 -10.79
N GLU A 91 16.41 -7.50 -11.49
CA GLU A 91 17.50 -8.39 -11.06
C GLU A 91 18.90 -7.81 -11.33
N THR A 92 19.00 -6.70 -12.03
CA THR A 92 20.28 -6.08 -12.42
C THR A 92 20.38 -4.63 -11.94
N PHE A 93 19.69 -3.70 -12.58
CA PHE A 93 19.77 -2.26 -12.32
C PHE A 93 18.40 -1.57 -12.15
N GLY A 94 17.31 -2.33 -12.08
CA GLY A 94 15.94 -1.78 -12.07
C GLY A 94 15.45 -1.22 -10.73
N GLY A 95 16.30 -1.06 -9.73
CA GLY A 95 15.96 -0.52 -8.41
C GLY A 95 17.17 0.01 -7.65
N THR A 96 16.94 0.69 -6.52
CA THR A 96 18.00 1.23 -5.67
C THR A 96 18.83 0.10 -5.01
N ARG A 97 20.05 0.44 -4.56
CA ARG A 97 20.91 -0.52 -3.83
C ARG A 97 20.20 -1.09 -2.58
N SER A 98 19.47 -0.26 -1.87
CA SER A 98 18.76 -0.69 -0.65
C SER A 98 17.58 -1.61 -0.97
N TYR A 99 16.84 -1.37 -2.06
CA TYR A 99 15.80 -2.28 -2.53
C TYR A 99 16.37 -3.64 -2.97
N GLN A 100 17.50 -3.64 -3.68
CA GLN A 100 18.22 -4.88 -4.01
C GLN A 100 18.69 -5.64 -2.76
N LYS A 101 19.10 -4.90 -1.71
CA LYS A 101 19.44 -5.50 -0.41
C LYS A 101 18.22 -6.15 0.24
N LEU A 102 17.05 -5.51 0.20
CA LEU A 102 15.80 -6.08 0.71
C LEU A 102 15.45 -7.39 -0.04
N ARG A 103 15.47 -7.37 -1.37
CA ARG A 103 15.22 -8.56 -2.19
C ARG A 103 16.20 -9.70 -1.88
N THR A 104 17.48 -9.37 -1.73
CA THR A 104 18.52 -10.33 -1.33
C THR A 104 18.26 -10.87 0.07
N GLY A 105 17.88 -9.99 1.02
CA GLY A 105 17.52 -10.38 2.39
C GLY A 105 16.37 -11.38 2.45
N VAL A 106 15.32 -11.19 1.64
CA VAL A 106 14.21 -12.16 1.50
C VAL A 106 14.75 -13.52 1.04
N ARG A 107 15.58 -13.56 -0.01
CA ARG A 107 16.15 -14.82 -0.52
C ARG A 107 17.06 -15.49 0.49
N ASP A 108 17.88 -14.72 1.19
CA ASP A 108 18.81 -15.22 2.19
C ASP A 108 18.08 -15.71 3.45
N TYR A 109 16.95 -15.09 3.80
CA TYR A 109 16.10 -15.57 4.87
C TYR A 109 15.59 -16.99 4.58
N TYR A 110 15.10 -17.26 3.36
CA TYR A 110 14.69 -18.60 2.94
C TYR A 110 15.88 -19.57 2.98
N ARG A 111 17.04 -19.18 2.46
CA ARG A 111 18.23 -20.05 2.45
C ARG A 111 18.71 -20.45 3.85
N ARG A 112 18.56 -19.55 4.83
CA ARG A 112 18.96 -19.81 6.22
C ARG A 112 17.94 -20.62 7.02
N ASN A 113 16.67 -20.42 6.75
CA ASN A 113 15.62 -20.84 7.68
C ASN A 113 14.65 -21.89 7.11
N TYR A 114 14.66 -22.12 5.80
CA TYR A 114 13.73 -23.05 5.15
C TYR A 114 14.46 -24.26 4.56
N PRO A 115 13.85 -25.45 4.58
CA PRO A 115 14.43 -26.65 4.00
C PRO A 115 14.25 -26.64 2.47
N LEU A 116 15.07 -25.84 1.78
CA LEU A 116 15.04 -25.74 0.33
C LEU A 116 15.61 -27.01 -0.33
N THR A 117 15.14 -27.31 -1.55
CA THR A 117 15.81 -28.28 -2.40
C THR A 117 17.20 -27.77 -2.78
N VAL A 118 18.13 -28.68 -3.13
CA VAL A 118 19.48 -28.33 -3.56
C VAL A 118 19.45 -27.34 -4.75
N LYS A 119 18.54 -27.55 -5.71
CA LYS A 119 18.36 -26.68 -6.87
C LYS A 119 17.88 -25.28 -6.46
N ALA A 120 16.92 -25.20 -5.56
CA ALA A 120 16.38 -23.92 -5.06
C ALA A 120 17.45 -23.17 -4.25
N GLN A 121 18.18 -23.86 -3.39
CA GLN A 121 19.27 -23.31 -2.59
C GLN A 121 20.37 -22.68 -3.44
N ALA A 122 20.72 -23.31 -4.57
CA ALA A 122 21.77 -22.85 -5.48
C ALA A 122 21.30 -21.75 -6.45
N ASN A 123 19.98 -21.50 -6.58
CA ASN A 123 19.46 -20.52 -7.51
C ASN A 123 19.70 -19.09 -7.01
N ARG A 124 20.57 -18.33 -7.71
CA ARG A 124 20.85 -16.92 -7.38
C ARG A 124 19.57 -16.08 -7.38
N TYR A 125 18.69 -16.29 -8.36
CA TYR A 125 17.44 -15.56 -8.54
C TYR A 125 16.24 -16.36 -8.00
N PHE A 126 16.43 -17.00 -6.85
CA PHE A 126 15.39 -17.77 -6.21
C PHE A 126 14.10 -16.97 -6.03
N ASN A 127 12.99 -17.51 -6.57
CA ASN A 127 11.64 -17.00 -6.42
C ASN A 127 10.82 -18.04 -5.63
N PRO A 128 10.57 -17.84 -4.35
CA PRO A 128 9.90 -18.84 -3.50
C PRO A 128 8.54 -19.32 -4.04
N GLY A 129 7.77 -18.40 -4.60
CA GLY A 129 6.48 -18.71 -5.21
C GLY A 129 6.57 -19.22 -6.64
N ASN A 130 7.72 -19.05 -7.32
CA ASN A 130 7.83 -19.36 -8.76
C ASN A 130 6.61 -18.81 -9.54
N SER A 131 6.14 -17.62 -9.14
CA SER A 131 5.01 -16.93 -9.76
C SER A 131 5.44 -16.24 -11.05
N TRP A 132 4.49 -15.99 -11.96
CA TRP A 132 4.83 -15.36 -13.23
C TRP A 132 4.64 -13.83 -13.24
N VAL A 133 3.92 -13.27 -12.25
CA VAL A 133 3.75 -11.81 -12.11
C VAL A 133 4.85 -11.21 -11.24
N SER A 134 5.26 -11.90 -10.16
CA SER A 134 6.31 -11.42 -9.27
C SER A 134 7.59 -12.24 -9.43
N LEU A 135 8.73 -11.57 -9.56
CA LEU A 135 10.06 -12.22 -9.60
C LEU A 135 10.58 -12.63 -8.22
N ILE A 136 9.84 -12.27 -7.16
CA ILE A 136 10.13 -12.62 -5.76
C ILE A 136 8.83 -12.81 -4.96
N GLY A 137 7.95 -13.69 -5.46
CA GLY A 137 6.77 -14.13 -4.73
C GLY A 137 7.18 -14.84 -3.44
N CYS A 138 6.89 -14.27 -2.28
CA CYS A 138 7.26 -14.81 -0.98
C CYS A 138 6.15 -14.60 0.05
N GLU A 139 6.23 -15.35 1.14
CA GLU A 139 5.34 -15.16 2.27
C GLU A 139 5.52 -13.77 2.89
N PRO A 140 4.43 -13.07 3.27
CA PRO A 140 4.52 -11.70 3.79
C PRO A 140 5.34 -11.62 5.09
N ARG A 141 5.34 -12.67 5.93
CA ARG A 141 6.17 -12.73 7.14
C ARG A 141 7.67 -12.76 6.84
N VAL A 142 8.08 -13.31 5.71
CA VAL A 142 9.50 -13.30 5.30
C VAL A 142 9.91 -11.91 4.83
N ALA A 143 9.07 -11.22 4.07
CA ALA A 143 9.30 -9.83 3.71
C ALA A 143 9.39 -8.94 4.96
N LEU A 144 8.48 -9.14 5.93
CA LEU A 144 8.50 -8.46 7.22
C LEU A 144 9.80 -8.70 7.99
N ALA A 145 10.25 -9.95 8.07
CA ALA A 145 11.51 -10.29 8.74
C ALA A 145 12.72 -9.62 8.06
N ALA A 146 12.78 -9.61 6.73
CA ALA A 146 13.84 -8.95 5.98
C ALA A 146 13.85 -7.42 6.20
N LEU A 147 12.70 -6.78 6.32
CA LEU A 147 12.60 -5.36 6.67
C LEU A 147 13.14 -5.10 8.08
N TYR A 148 12.77 -5.91 9.05
CA TYR A 148 13.31 -5.80 10.41
C TYR A 148 14.82 -6.09 10.46
N GLU A 149 15.34 -7.04 9.70
CA GLU A 149 16.80 -7.27 9.59
C GLU A 149 17.54 -6.01 9.07
N MET A 150 16.95 -5.28 8.10
CA MET A 150 17.54 -4.05 7.58
C MET A 150 17.50 -2.90 8.59
N LEU A 151 16.43 -2.79 9.38
CA LEU A 151 16.23 -1.74 10.38
C LEU A 151 16.91 -2.06 11.72
N ALA A 152 17.25 -3.32 11.99
CA ALA A 152 17.77 -3.80 13.29
C ALA A 152 18.95 -2.96 13.84
N PRO A 153 19.97 -2.56 13.05
CA PRO A 153 21.06 -1.71 13.58
C PRO A 153 20.56 -0.38 14.14
N TYR A 154 19.57 0.23 13.50
CA TYR A 154 19.03 1.53 13.86
C TYR A 154 17.97 1.45 14.98
N LEU A 155 17.28 0.32 15.07
CA LEU A 155 16.44 0.01 16.24
C LEU A 155 17.27 -0.24 17.48
N GLY A 156 18.37 -1.01 17.34
CA GLY A 156 19.25 -1.36 18.44
C GLY A 156 20.02 -0.18 19.03
N ASN A 157 20.38 0.81 18.22
CA ASN A 157 21.08 2.02 18.68
C ASN A 157 20.13 3.19 19.03
N GLY A 158 18.80 2.99 18.90
CA GLY A 158 17.78 3.99 19.24
C GLY A 158 17.58 5.09 18.20
N GLN A 159 18.19 5.02 17.02
CA GLN A 159 17.95 5.99 15.94
C GLN A 159 16.57 5.86 15.30
N VAL A 160 16.02 4.65 15.27
CA VAL A 160 14.65 4.41 14.78
C VAL A 160 13.80 3.84 15.91
N GLN A 161 12.63 4.45 16.09
CA GLN A 161 11.56 3.93 16.94
C GLN A 161 10.35 3.61 16.06
N ILE A 162 9.79 2.41 16.17
CA ILE A 162 8.58 2.00 15.47
C ILE A 162 7.42 1.93 16.47
N LEU A 163 6.33 2.61 16.14
CA LEU A 163 5.07 2.61 16.89
C LEU A 163 4.03 1.86 16.06
N LEU A 164 3.84 0.57 16.34
CA LEU A 164 2.83 -0.26 15.70
C LEU A 164 1.46 0.01 16.30
N LYS A 165 0.39 -0.20 15.53
CA LYS A 165 -1.01 0.04 15.93
C LYS A 165 -1.25 1.48 16.39
N HIS A 166 -0.62 2.43 15.70
CA HIS A 166 -0.79 3.85 15.95
C HIS A 166 -1.30 4.55 14.69
N LYS A 167 -2.42 5.26 14.82
CA LYS A 167 -3.09 6.00 13.75
C LYS A 167 -3.03 7.50 14.01
N ALA A 168 -2.66 8.29 12.99
CA ALA A 168 -2.73 9.74 13.08
C ALA A 168 -4.19 10.22 13.17
N THR A 169 -4.45 11.15 14.09
CA THR A 169 -5.80 11.65 14.37
C THR A 169 -5.93 13.16 14.26
N LYS A 170 -4.86 13.89 14.60
CA LYS A 170 -4.86 15.37 14.64
C LYS A 170 -3.47 15.90 14.32
N THR A 171 -3.43 17.15 13.92
CA THR A 171 -2.17 17.88 13.70
C THR A 171 -2.21 19.27 14.32
N GLU A 172 -1.05 19.76 14.73
CA GLU A 172 -0.81 21.15 15.07
C GLU A 172 -0.05 21.79 13.90
N VAL A 173 -0.67 22.80 13.29
CA VAL A 173 -0.09 23.51 12.12
C VAL A 173 -0.03 25.01 12.46
N ALA A 174 1.10 25.64 12.19
CA ALA A 174 1.31 27.08 12.36
C ALA A 174 1.79 27.69 11.03
N GLY A 175 0.92 28.45 10.37
CA GLY A 175 1.18 28.92 9.01
C GLY A 175 1.31 27.74 8.04
N ASP A 176 2.43 27.66 7.35
CA ASP A 176 2.74 26.60 6.38
C ASP A 176 3.61 25.46 6.96
N GLU A 177 3.73 25.41 8.28
CA GLU A 177 4.60 24.46 8.98
C GLU A 177 3.81 23.55 9.91
N VAL A 178 3.99 22.24 9.78
CA VAL A 178 3.48 21.22 10.70
C VAL A 178 4.34 21.23 11.96
N LYS A 179 3.75 21.39 13.13
CA LYS A 179 4.45 21.45 14.43
C LYS A 179 4.37 20.14 15.19
N ALA A 180 3.26 19.41 15.04
CA ALA A 180 3.05 18.13 15.70
C ALA A 180 1.99 17.29 14.97
N VAL A 181 2.09 15.98 15.16
CA VAL A 181 1.06 15.01 14.80
C VAL A 181 0.66 14.25 16.06
N SER A 182 -0.62 14.23 16.37
CA SER A 182 -1.18 13.34 17.40
C SER A 182 -1.50 11.99 16.80
N VAL A 183 -1.09 10.93 17.47
CA VAL A 183 -1.39 9.55 17.09
C VAL A 183 -2.09 8.82 18.22
N LEU A 184 -3.10 8.03 17.88
CA LEU A 184 -3.85 7.19 18.78
C LEU A 184 -3.26 5.79 18.81
N ASP A 185 -2.87 5.28 19.96
CA ASP A 185 -2.61 3.87 20.18
C ASP A 185 -3.94 3.10 20.13
N LEU A 186 -4.10 2.26 19.11
CA LEU A 186 -5.33 1.52 18.85
C LEU A 186 -5.59 0.39 19.86
N ILE A 187 -4.61 0.07 20.73
CA ILE A 187 -4.75 -0.92 21.79
C ILE A 187 -5.15 -0.24 23.10
N SER A 188 -4.34 0.70 23.57
CA SER A 188 -4.53 1.36 24.85
C SER A 188 -5.51 2.53 24.80
N GLN A 189 -5.84 3.01 23.60
CA GLN A 189 -6.65 4.22 23.34
C GLN A 189 -6.03 5.51 23.92
N HIS A 190 -4.72 5.49 24.18
CA HIS A 190 -4.00 6.69 24.60
C HIS A 190 -3.46 7.46 23.39
N GLU A 191 -3.49 8.78 23.49
CA GLU A 191 -2.95 9.69 22.50
C GLU A 191 -1.48 10.01 22.82
N LEU A 192 -0.60 9.99 21.79
CA LEU A 192 0.77 10.49 21.83
C LEU A 192 0.88 11.69 20.92
N VAL A 193 1.70 12.67 21.28
CA VAL A 193 2.05 13.82 20.42
C VAL A 193 3.46 13.66 19.91
N LEU A 194 3.62 13.65 18.60
CA LEU A 194 4.90 13.47 17.91
C LEU A 194 5.35 14.83 17.34
N ARG A 195 6.57 15.28 17.72
CA ARG A 195 7.13 16.55 17.28
C ARG A 195 8.43 16.34 16.51
N ALA A 196 8.58 17.05 15.40
CA ALA A 196 9.80 17.04 14.59
C ALA A 196 9.91 18.31 13.75
N PRO A 197 11.09 18.66 13.26
CA PRO A 197 11.23 19.65 12.21
C PRO A 197 10.68 19.18 10.86
N PHE A 198 10.65 17.87 10.58
CA PHE A 198 10.16 17.31 9.33
C PHE A 198 9.17 16.15 9.57
N PHE A 199 8.19 16.06 8.69
CA PHE A 199 7.19 15.00 8.65
C PHE A 199 7.15 14.36 7.26
N ALA A 200 6.91 13.04 7.22
CA ALA A 200 6.66 12.31 5.99
C ALA A 200 5.31 11.60 6.06
N ASP A 201 4.49 11.77 5.04
CA ASP A 201 3.25 11.01 4.87
C ASP A 201 3.53 9.79 4.00
N ALA A 202 3.63 8.64 4.65
CA ALA A 202 3.78 7.33 4.03
C ALA A 202 2.54 6.46 4.23
N THR A 203 1.39 7.07 4.51
CA THR A 203 0.11 6.37 4.58
C THR A 203 -0.36 5.98 3.18
N GLU A 204 -1.12 4.91 3.10
CA GLU A 204 -1.61 4.37 1.83
C GLU A 204 -2.56 5.32 1.08
N GLN A 205 -3.23 6.20 1.80
CA GLN A 205 -4.27 7.09 1.28
C GLN A 205 -3.91 8.58 1.37
N GLY A 206 -2.70 8.94 1.85
CA GLY A 206 -2.32 10.34 2.05
C GLY A 206 -3.08 10.98 3.22
N ASP A 207 -3.13 10.30 4.37
CA ASP A 207 -4.02 10.67 5.49
C ASP A 207 -3.57 11.93 6.24
N LEU A 208 -2.27 12.27 6.18
CA LEU A 208 -1.80 13.53 6.74
C LEU A 208 -2.23 14.76 5.93
N LEU A 209 -2.52 14.61 4.64
CA LEU A 209 -2.83 15.76 3.78
C LEU A 209 -4.07 16.53 4.27
N PRO A 210 -5.24 15.91 4.51
CA PRO A 210 -6.38 16.63 5.07
C PRO A 210 -6.13 17.11 6.51
N LEU A 211 -5.43 16.33 7.34
CA LEU A 211 -5.15 16.70 8.74
C LEU A 211 -4.28 17.97 8.82
N THR A 212 -3.29 18.11 7.94
CA THR A 212 -2.38 19.25 7.88
C THR A 212 -2.91 20.38 6.99
N LYS A 213 -4.07 20.20 6.38
CA LYS A 213 -4.65 21.11 5.37
C LYS A 213 -3.70 21.34 4.18
N THR A 214 -2.88 20.34 3.87
CA THR A 214 -2.05 20.34 2.66
C THR A 214 -2.95 20.13 1.45
N GLU A 215 -2.76 20.93 0.41
CA GLU A 215 -3.54 20.85 -0.80
C GLU A 215 -3.25 19.53 -1.55
N TYR A 216 -4.33 18.86 -1.97
CA TYR A 216 -4.24 17.60 -2.69
C TYR A 216 -5.27 17.50 -3.81
N VAL A 217 -5.12 16.49 -4.64
CA VAL A 217 -6.08 16.05 -5.66
C VAL A 217 -6.50 14.63 -5.32
N LEU A 218 -7.77 14.32 -5.57
CA LEU A 218 -8.35 13.00 -5.45
C LEU A 218 -9.07 12.63 -6.75
N GLY A 219 -9.03 11.34 -7.13
CA GLY A 219 -9.69 10.84 -8.33
C GLY A 219 -9.09 11.40 -9.63
N ALA A 220 -9.88 11.36 -10.70
CA ALA A 220 -9.43 11.75 -12.04
C ALA A 220 -9.50 13.26 -12.27
N GLU A 221 -8.40 13.84 -12.72
CA GLU A 221 -8.28 15.25 -13.09
C GLU A 221 -9.01 15.54 -14.42
N ALA A 222 -9.37 16.81 -14.63
CA ALA A 222 -9.91 17.26 -15.91
C ALA A 222 -8.78 17.51 -16.93
N GLN A 223 -9.05 17.20 -18.20
CA GLN A 223 -8.11 17.45 -19.30
C GLN A 223 -7.66 18.92 -19.40
N LYS A 224 -8.57 19.87 -19.12
CA LYS A 224 -8.23 21.30 -19.11
C LYS A 224 -7.20 21.69 -18.05
N ASP A 225 -7.07 20.89 -16.97
CA ASP A 225 -6.19 21.19 -15.84
C ASP A 225 -4.81 20.55 -16.03
N THR A 226 -4.73 19.38 -16.69
CA THR A 226 -3.49 18.59 -16.87
C THR A 226 -3.00 18.57 -18.32
N THR A 227 -3.86 18.88 -19.28
CA THR A 227 -3.57 18.73 -20.73
C THR A 227 -3.27 17.30 -21.17
N GLU A 228 -3.54 16.30 -20.33
CA GLU A 228 -3.33 14.89 -20.65
C GLU A 228 -4.37 14.43 -21.69
N PRO A 229 -3.94 13.81 -22.80
CA PRO A 229 -4.86 13.39 -23.87
C PRO A 229 -5.93 12.38 -23.41
N SER A 230 -5.59 11.54 -22.41
CA SER A 230 -6.50 10.51 -21.89
C SER A 230 -7.29 10.95 -20.64
N ALA A 231 -7.07 12.17 -20.14
CA ALA A 231 -7.78 12.67 -18.97
C ALA A 231 -9.27 12.92 -19.28
N LYS A 232 -10.08 12.93 -18.24
CA LYS A 232 -11.53 13.19 -18.34
C LYS A 232 -11.82 14.62 -18.80
N THR A 233 -12.97 14.83 -19.46
CA THR A 233 -13.41 16.18 -19.85
C THR A 233 -13.62 17.09 -18.64
N SER A 234 -14.12 16.52 -17.52
CA SER A 234 -14.29 17.20 -16.23
C SER A 234 -13.65 16.39 -15.11
N ALA A 235 -13.20 17.06 -14.06
CA ALA A 235 -12.66 16.39 -12.89
C ALA A 235 -13.70 15.51 -12.20
N GLN A 236 -13.29 14.33 -11.76
CA GLN A 236 -14.11 13.34 -11.09
C GLN A 236 -13.38 12.90 -9.80
N PRO A 237 -13.55 13.63 -8.69
CA PRO A 237 -12.83 13.35 -7.44
C PRO A 237 -13.24 12.02 -6.79
N ASP A 238 -14.39 11.48 -7.14
CA ASP A 238 -14.91 10.17 -6.75
C ASP A 238 -14.45 9.02 -7.64
N ASN A 239 -13.71 9.29 -8.70
CA ASN A 239 -13.21 8.30 -9.66
C ASN A 239 -11.86 7.73 -9.21
N LEU A 240 -11.89 6.76 -8.31
CA LEU A 240 -10.70 6.07 -7.81
C LEU A 240 -10.68 4.61 -8.24
N GLN A 241 -9.48 4.08 -8.43
CA GLN A 241 -9.29 2.65 -8.69
C GLN A 241 -9.77 1.81 -7.52
N GLY A 242 -10.41 0.68 -7.81
CA GLY A 242 -10.86 -0.28 -6.81
C GLY A 242 -9.70 -0.77 -5.91
N PHE A 243 -10.02 -1.02 -4.66
CA PHE A 243 -9.11 -1.63 -3.69
C PHE A 243 -9.46 -3.10 -3.48
N THR A 244 -8.55 -3.88 -2.88
CA THR A 244 -8.74 -5.33 -2.76
C THR A 244 -8.53 -5.79 -1.33
N SER A 245 -9.48 -6.54 -0.75
CA SER A 245 -9.27 -7.33 0.47
C SER A 245 -8.61 -8.65 0.08
N CYS A 246 -7.27 -8.68 0.05
CA CYS A 246 -6.51 -9.85 -0.37
C CYS A 246 -6.61 -11.00 0.64
N PHE A 247 -6.42 -12.24 0.17
CA PHE A 247 -6.31 -13.41 1.03
C PHE A 247 -5.32 -14.43 0.46
N VAL A 248 -4.90 -15.35 1.30
CA VAL A 248 -4.03 -16.48 0.92
C VAL A 248 -4.81 -17.77 1.03
N MET A 249 -4.60 -18.65 0.06
CA MET A 249 -5.16 -20.00 0.06
C MET A 249 -4.13 -21.05 -0.36
N ASP A 250 -4.35 -22.30 0.08
CA ASP A 250 -3.71 -23.49 -0.46
C ASP A 250 -4.78 -24.47 -0.98
N TYR A 251 -4.35 -25.58 -1.56
CA TYR A 251 -5.24 -26.63 -2.08
C TYR A 251 -4.83 -27.99 -1.54
N MET A 252 -5.79 -28.65 -0.86
CA MET A 252 -5.65 -29.97 -0.23
C MET A 252 -6.50 -30.98 -0.99
N ALA A 253 -5.87 -31.71 -1.91
CA ALA A 253 -6.57 -32.67 -2.76
C ALA A 253 -7.30 -33.74 -1.93
N GLY A 254 -8.58 -33.96 -2.21
CA GLY A 254 -9.40 -34.95 -1.52
C GLY A 254 -9.96 -34.51 -0.15
N GLU A 255 -9.62 -33.30 0.31
CA GLU A 255 -10.18 -32.73 1.54
C GLU A 255 -11.32 -31.75 1.23
N THR A 256 -12.06 -31.36 2.28
CA THR A 256 -13.11 -30.33 2.20
C THR A 256 -12.83 -29.26 3.23
N HIS A 257 -12.59 -28.04 2.75
CA HIS A 257 -12.32 -26.83 3.52
C HIS A 257 -13.26 -25.69 3.13
N THR A 258 -14.44 -26.04 2.60
CA THR A 258 -15.45 -25.04 2.21
C THR A 258 -15.81 -24.18 3.42
N ILE A 259 -15.66 -22.86 3.26
CA ILE A 259 -16.03 -21.90 4.30
C ILE A 259 -17.55 -21.79 4.42
N ASP A 260 -18.04 -21.22 5.51
CA ASP A 260 -19.44 -20.85 5.63
C ASP A 260 -19.84 -19.90 4.50
N ARG A 261 -21.07 -20.05 4.01
CA ARG A 261 -21.59 -19.20 2.94
C ARG A 261 -21.56 -17.72 3.39
N PRO A 262 -20.80 -16.83 2.71
CA PRO A 262 -20.76 -15.42 3.06
C PRO A 262 -22.15 -14.77 2.98
N ARG A 263 -22.39 -13.79 3.87
CA ARG A 263 -23.70 -13.12 3.98
C ARG A 263 -24.16 -12.55 2.64
N ASP A 264 -23.25 -11.91 1.90
CA ASP A 264 -23.57 -11.20 0.66
C ASP A 264 -23.33 -12.05 -0.60
N TYR A 265 -23.11 -13.37 -0.45
CA TYR A 265 -22.78 -14.28 -1.56
C TYR A 265 -23.80 -14.27 -2.70
N ALA A 266 -25.09 -14.31 -2.38
CA ALA A 266 -26.13 -14.33 -3.41
C ALA A 266 -26.10 -13.06 -4.29
N TYR A 267 -25.82 -11.92 -3.69
CA TYR A 267 -25.66 -10.67 -4.42
C TYR A 267 -24.44 -10.71 -5.36
N TRP A 268 -23.25 -11.08 -4.84
CA TRP A 268 -22.02 -11.09 -5.64
C TRP A 268 -22.02 -12.16 -6.72
N ARG A 269 -22.63 -13.32 -6.46
CA ARG A 269 -22.76 -14.40 -7.44
C ARG A 269 -23.51 -13.98 -8.69
N ASP A 270 -24.60 -13.26 -8.52
CA ASP A 270 -25.46 -12.84 -9.61
C ASP A 270 -25.06 -11.47 -10.20
N PHE A 271 -24.06 -10.80 -9.59
CA PHE A 271 -23.60 -9.49 -10.01
C PHE A 271 -22.87 -9.56 -11.34
N THR A 272 -23.28 -8.72 -12.29
CA THR A 272 -22.66 -8.62 -13.61
C THR A 272 -22.03 -7.26 -13.83
N LEU A 273 -20.92 -7.25 -14.53
CA LEU A 273 -20.23 -6.06 -14.99
C LEU A 273 -20.36 -5.91 -16.50
N SER A 274 -20.29 -4.66 -16.96
CA SER A 274 -20.18 -4.33 -18.37
C SER A 274 -19.05 -3.34 -18.56
N THR A 275 -18.13 -3.67 -19.43
CA THR A 275 -17.04 -2.79 -19.86
C THR A 275 -17.25 -2.37 -21.33
N VAL A 276 -16.39 -1.51 -21.85
CA VAL A 276 -16.40 -1.17 -23.28
C VAL A 276 -16.10 -2.41 -24.13
N ALA A 277 -15.21 -3.30 -23.65
CA ALA A 277 -14.76 -4.49 -24.37
C ALA A 277 -15.76 -5.64 -24.29
N GLN A 278 -16.49 -5.78 -23.16
CA GLN A 278 -17.39 -6.91 -22.92
C GLN A 278 -18.59 -6.50 -22.07
N LYS A 279 -19.77 -7.02 -22.43
CA LYS A 279 -21.05 -6.76 -21.77
C LYS A 279 -21.48 -7.95 -20.92
N ASN A 280 -22.09 -7.63 -19.77
CA ASN A 280 -22.83 -8.59 -18.94
C ASN A 280 -22.04 -9.88 -18.60
N TYR A 281 -20.82 -9.77 -18.13
CA TYR A 281 -20.07 -10.90 -17.57
C TYR A 281 -20.22 -10.94 -16.04
N HIS A 282 -20.25 -12.14 -15.47
CA HIS A 282 -20.32 -12.30 -14.03
C HIS A 282 -19.00 -11.87 -13.37
N LEU A 283 -19.10 -11.10 -12.27
CA LEU A 283 -17.92 -10.69 -11.51
C LEU A 283 -17.24 -11.93 -10.88
N LEU A 284 -18.02 -12.83 -10.25
CA LEU A 284 -17.53 -14.12 -9.80
C LEU A 284 -17.58 -15.09 -10.99
N GLY A 285 -16.50 -15.09 -11.79
CA GLY A 285 -16.44 -15.90 -13.00
C GLY A 285 -15.09 -15.81 -13.71
N PHE A 286 -14.93 -16.65 -14.72
CA PHE A 286 -13.82 -16.60 -15.68
C PHE A 286 -14.34 -16.31 -17.10
N ASP A 287 -15.46 -15.58 -17.20
CA ASP A 287 -16.10 -15.25 -18.47
C ASP A 287 -15.50 -13.99 -19.10
N GLU A 288 -14.89 -13.12 -18.29
CA GLU A 288 -14.14 -11.97 -18.77
C GLU A 288 -12.97 -12.45 -19.63
N ALA A 289 -12.71 -11.73 -20.75
CA ALA A 289 -11.83 -12.20 -21.81
C ALA A 289 -10.40 -12.56 -21.37
N ASP A 290 -9.79 -11.77 -20.49
CA ASP A 290 -8.44 -12.05 -20.00
C ASP A 290 -8.45 -13.12 -18.91
N SER A 291 -9.43 -13.12 -18.02
CA SER A 291 -9.64 -14.16 -17.01
C SER A 291 -9.86 -15.53 -17.65
N LYS A 292 -10.60 -15.58 -18.75
CA LYS A 292 -10.82 -16.82 -19.52
C LYS A 292 -9.54 -17.38 -20.15
N LYS A 293 -8.66 -16.52 -20.65
CA LYS A 293 -7.35 -16.91 -21.19
C LYS A 293 -6.42 -17.43 -20.09
N ILE A 294 -6.45 -16.80 -18.91
CA ILE A 294 -5.63 -17.17 -17.76
C ILE A 294 -6.10 -18.51 -17.20
N GLY A 295 -7.41 -18.65 -16.94
CA GLY A 295 -8.03 -19.83 -16.33
C GLY A 295 -7.61 -20.05 -14.87
N PHE A 296 -8.12 -21.12 -14.27
CA PHE A 296 -7.82 -21.50 -12.89
C PHE A 296 -7.83 -23.02 -12.73
N ASP A 297 -6.72 -23.60 -12.28
CA ASP A 297 -6.60 -25.01 -11.97
C ASP A 297 -5.54 -25.25 -10.88
N PRO A 298 -5.95 -25.48 -9.62
CA PRO A 298 -5.04 -25.74 -8.51
C PRO A 298 -4.42 -27.14 -8.57
N GLU A 299 -5.08 -28.14 -9.20
CA GLU A 299 -4.54 -29.49 -9.37
C GLU A 299 -3.44 -29.52 -10.41
N ALA A 300 -3.70 -28.94 -11.59
CA ALA A 300 -2.69 -28.79 -12.65
C ALA A 300 -1.70 -27.64 -12.37
N ARG A 301 -1.93 -26.84 -11.34
CA ARG A 301 -1.08 -25.72 -10.91
C ARG A 301 -0.88 -24.69 -12.03
N LYS A 302 -2.01 -24.20 -12.59
CA LYS A 302 -2.03 -23.31 -13.76
C LYS A 302 -2.92 -22.09 -13.56
N GLY A 303 -2.74 -21.10 -14.41
CA GLY A 303 -3.56 -19.92 -14.49
C GLY A 303 -3.44 -19.05 -13.24
N PHE A 304 -4.56 -18.55 -12.74
CA PHE A 304 -4.59 -17.74 -11.53
C PHE A 304 -3.98 -18.42 -10.30
N TRP A 305 -3.88 -19.75 -10.29
CA TRP A 305 -3.19 -20.48 -9.22
C TRP A 305 -1.72 -20.12 -9.11
N THR A 306 -1.03 -19.88 -10.22
CA THR A 306 0.39 -19.52 -10.26
C THR A 306 0.64 -18.04 -10.43
N TYR A 307 -0.42 -17.26 -10.64
CA TYR A 307 -0.36 -15.82 -10.93
C TYR A 307 0.42 -15.05 -9.86
N ARG A 308 0.00 -15.15 -8.60
CA ARG A 308 0.66 -14.55 -7.42
C ARG A 308 0.99 -15.60 -6.36
N ARG A 309 1.52 -16.74 -6.79
CA ARG A 309 1.94 -17.80 -5.86
C ARG A 309 3.12 -17.31 -5.02
N ILE A 310 3.10 -17.58 -3.70
CA ILE A 310 4.12 -17.14 -2.73
C ILE A 310 4.95 -18.27 -2.15
N ALA A 311 4.51 -19.53 -2.31
CA ALA A 311 5.31 -20.71 -2.06
C ALA A 311 4.97 -21.80 -3.08
N ASP A 312 5.97 -22.20 -3.86
CA ASP A 312 5.93 -23.37 -4.73
C ASP A 312 6.49 -24.55 -3.95
N ARG A 313 5.63 -25.49 -3.54
CA ARG A 313 6.02 -26.63 -2.70
C ARG A 313 7.19 -27.43 -3.26
N ASP A 314 7.37 -27.50 -4.58
CA ASP A 314 8.42 -28.28 -5.21
C ASP A 314 9.83 -27.64 -5.08
N LEU A 315 9.91 -26.41 -4.56
CA LEU A 315 11.16 -25.74 -4.24
C LEU A 315 11.67 -26.05 -2.82
N PHE A 316 10.85 -26.74 -2.04
CA PHE A 316 11.14 -27.13 -0.65
C PHE A 316 11.29 -28.65 -0.53
N GLN A 317 11.90 -29.13 0.57
CA GLN A 317 11.97 -30.56 0.83
C GLN A 317 10.58 -31.19 0.89
N PRO A 318 10.40 -32.40 0.37
CA PRO A 318 9.10 -33.08 0.36
C PRO A 318 8.43 -33.11 1.74
N GLY A 319 7.17 -32.73 1.78
CA GLY A 319 6.36 -32.71 3.00
C GLY A 319 6.47 -31.44 3.84
N PHE A 320 7.34 -30.49 3.51
CA PHE A 320 7.40 -29.21 4.23
C PHE A 320 6.14 -28.36 4.02
N TYR A 321 5.74 -28.14 2.77
CA TYR A 321 4.42 -27.59 2.44
C TYR A 321 3.51 -28.71 1.93
N PRO A 322 2.31 -28.85 2.48
CA PRO A 322 1.33 -29.81 1.97
C PRO A 322 0.78 -29.43 0.60
N GLY A 323 0.75 -28.14 0.29
CA GLY A 323 0.33 -27.54 -0.98
C GLY A 323 1.07 -26.26 -1.28
N ASP A 324 0.90 -25.72 -2.50
CA ASP A 324 1.36 -24.37 -2.82
C ASP A 324 0.57 -23.34 -2.01
N LEU A 325 1.18 -22.17 -1.75
CA LEU A 325 0.47 -21.01 -1.23
C LEU A 325 0.29 -19.97 -2.34
N THR A 326 -0.93 -19.52 -2.58
CA THR A 326 -1.22 -18.47 -3.56
C THR A 326 -2.03 -17.33 -2.96
N ILE A 327 -1.82 -16.13 -3.46
CA ILE A 327 -2.54 -14.92 -3.05
C ILE A 327 -3.62 -14.64 -4.08
N VAL A 328 -4.78 -14.27 -3.58
CA VAL A 328 -5.90 -13.78 -4.37
C VAL A 328 -5.92 -12.25 -4.28
N ASN A 329 -5.42 -11.63 -5.32
CA ASN A 329 -5.50 -10.22 -5.69
C ASN A 329 -5.76 -10.22 -7.19
N TRP A 330 -7.02 -10.43 -7.56
CA TRP A 330 -7.47 -10.66 -8.92
C TRP A 330 -8.56 -9.64 -9.30
N PRO A 331 -8.84 -9.43 -10.60
CA PRO A 331 -9.95 -8.56 -11.01
C PRO A 331 -11.29 -8.90 -10.36
N GLN A 332 -11.53 -10.17 -10.06
CA GLN A 332 -12.78 -10.66 -9.47
C GLN A 332 -13.01 -10.20 -8.03
N ASN A 333 -11.98 -9.82 -7.29
CA ASN A 333 -12.12 -9.30 -5.93
C ASN A 333 -11.66 -7.85 -5.77
N ASP A 334 -11.48 -7.12 -6.87
CA ASP A 334 -11.28 -5.67 -6.84
C ASP A 334 -12.62 -4.98 -6.51
N TYR A 335 -12.66 -4.30 -5.36
CA TYR A 335 -13.84 -3.59 -4.91
C TYR A 335 -13.84 -2.14 -5.41
N SER A 336 -14.72 -1.86 -6.36
CA SER A 336 -14.90 -0.53 -6.97
C SER A 336 -16.31 0.06 -6.75
N PHE A 337 -17.02 -0.39 -5.71
CA PHE A 337 -18.42 -0.07 -5.47
C PHE A 337 -18.63 0.95 -4.35
N GLY A 338 -17.56 1.60 -3.90
CA GLY A 338 -17.58 2.64 -2.90
C GLY A 338 -16.19 3.08 -2.47
N LEU A 339 -16.11 4.30 -1.94
CA LEU A 339 -14.88 4.95 -1.51
C LEU A 339 -14.55 4.62 -0.05
N ILE A 340 -13.26 4.65 0.28
CA ILE A 340 -12.75 4.60 1.67
C ILE A 340 -11.88 5.83 1.99
N CYS A 341 -11.73 6.72 1.02
CA CYS A 341 -10.97 7.96 1.09
C CYS A 341 -11.94 9.15 0.96
N ASP A 342 -11.79 10.21 1.74
CA ASP A 342 -12.65 11.40 1.79
C ASP A 342 -14.15 11.09 2.01
N VAL A 343 -14.42 10.05 2.78
CA VAL A 343 -15.75 9.69 3.29
C VAL A 343 -15.70 9.58 4.82
N ASP A 344 -16.86 9.59 5.46
CA ASP A 344 -16.94 9.36 6.90
C ASP A 344 -16.53 7.93 7.29
N GLU A 345 -16.11 7.74 8.54
CA GLU A 345 -15.60 6.47 9.04
C GLU A 345 -16.62 5.31 8.93
N VAL A 346 -17.91 5.60 9.07
CA VAL A 346 -18.98 4.59 8.96
C VAL A 346 -19.08 4.10 7.52
N THR A 347 -19.03 5.02 6.56
CA THR A 347 -19.02 4.71 5.12
C THR A 347 -17.76 3.93 4.74
N ALA A 348 -16.58 4.37 5.19
CA ALA A 348 -15.33 3.66 4.93
C ALA A 348 -15.36 2.23 5.50
N ALA A 349 -15.77 2.05 6.75
CA ALA A 349 -15.90 0.75 7.39
C ALA A 349 -16.91 -0.17 6.66
N LYS A 350 -18.04 0.39 6.22
CA LYS A 350 -19.02 -0.34 5.41
C LYS A 350 -18.40 -0.85 4.11
N ASN A 351 -17.69 0.00 3.37
CA ASN A 351 -17.10 -0.36 2.08
C ASN A 351 -15.96 -1.37 2.25
N ILE A 352 -15.13 -1.26 3.29
CA ILE A 352 -14.12 -2.27 3.64
C ILE A 352 -14.79 -3.62 3.94
N ASN A 353 -15.88 -3.62 4.71
CA ASN A 353 -16.60 -4.85 5.02
C ASN A 353 -17.23 -5.49 3.77
N GLN A 354 -17.77 -4.68 2.85
CA GLN A 354 -18.28 -5.20 1.57
C GLN A 354 -17.17 -5.78 0.68
N ALA A 355 -15.99 -5.17 0.65
CA ALA A 355 -14.83 -5.72 -0.04
C ALA A 355 -14.39 -7.07 0.55
N LYS A 356 -14.44 -7.21 1.89
CA LYS A 356 -14.22 -8.48 2.57
C LYS A 356 -15.28 -9.53 2.17
N GLN A 357 -16.55 -9.14 2.12
CA GLN A 357 -17.63 -10.03 1.69
C GLN A 357 -17.46 -10.44 0.21
N LEU A 358 -17.02 -9.56 -0.67
CA LEU A 358 -16.71 -9.90 -2.06
C LEU A 358 -15.58 -10.95 -2.14
N SER A 359 -14.47 -10.74 -1.43
CA SER A 359 -13.33 -11.66 -1.43
C SER A 359 -13.69 -13.05 -0.88
N LEU A 360 -14.43 -13.09 0.23
CA LEU A 360 -14.92 -14.37 0.77
C LEU A 360 -15.95 -15.03 -0.16
N SER A 361 -16.78 -14.25 -0.85
CA SER A 361 -17.72 -14.76 -1.85
C SER A 361 -16.99 -15.36 -3.05
N LEU A 362 -15.88 -14.77 -3.49
CA LEU A 362 -15.03 -15.36 -4.53
C LEU A 362 -14.45 -16.70 -4.06
N LEU A 363 -13.92 -16.79 -2.84
CA LEU A 363 -13.41 -18.06 -2.31
C LEU A 363 -14.50 -19.11 -2.24
N TYR A 364 -15.68 -18.76 -1.69
CA TYR A 364 -16.81 -19.68 -1.60
C TYR A 364 -17.27 -20.17 -2.98
N TRP A 365 -17.34 -19.27 -3.98
CA TRP A 365 -17.64 -19.61 -5.37
C TRP A 365 -16.60 -20.57 -5.96
N LEU A 366 -15.31 -20.30 -5.74
CA LEU A 366 -14.23 -21.18 -6.16
C LEU A 366 -14.35 -22.58 -5.53
N GLN A 367 -14.78 -22.67 -4.27
CA GLN A 367 -14.94 -23.92 -3.55
C GLN A 367 -16.18 -24.73 -3.99
N THR A 368 -17.24 -24.06 -4.48
CA THR A 368 -18.56 -24.70 -4.68
C THR A 368 -19.05 -24.72 -6.12
N GLU A 369 -18.80 -23.67 -6.91
CA GLU A 369 -19.48 -23.47 -8.20
C GLU A 369 -18.50 -23.26 -9.38
N ALA A 370 -17.25 -22.90 -9.14
CA ALA A 370 -16.28 -22.61 -10.22
C ALA A 370 -16.14 -23.80 -11.17
N PRO A 371 -16.20 -23.59 -12.49
CA PRO A 371 -16.09 -24.67 -13.47
C PRO A 371 -14.70 -25.31 -13.43
N ARG A 372 -14.66 -26.66 -13.50
CA ARG A 372 -13.44 -27.46 -13.51
C ARG A 372 -13.16 -28.05 -14.89
N PRO A 373 -11.87 -28.30 -15.23
CA PRO A 373 -11.51 -28.97 -16.51
C PRO A 373 -12.09 -30.38 -16.64
N ASP A 374 -12.38 -31.09 -15.52
CA ASP A 374 -12.98 -32.43 -15.51
C ASP A 374 -14.53 -32.43 -15.66
N GLY A 375 -15.12 -31.26 -15.93
CA GLY A 375 -16.57 -31.08 -16.09
C GLY A 375 -17.36 -31.00 -14.80
N LYS A 376 -16.71 -31.08 -13.65
CA LYS A 376 -17.31 -30.83 -12.33
C LYS A 376 -17.32 -29.36 -11.99
N THR A 377 -17.86 -29.01 -10.83
CA THR A 377 -17.85 -27.66 -10.27
C THR A 377 -17.26 -27.66 -8.86
N GLY A 378 -16.61 -26.54 -8.53
CA GLY A 378 -16.06 -26.29 -7.23
C GLY A 378 -14.78 -27.07 -6.89
N TRP A 379 -13.96 -26.43 -6.08
CA TRP A 379 -12.70 -26.94 -5.56
C TRP A 379 -12.76 -26.99 -4.03
N PRO A 380 -13.49 -27.93 -3.41
CA PRO A 380 -13.74 -27.94 -1.96
C PRO A 380 -12.46 -28.08 -1.12
N GLY A 381 -11.36 -28.56 -1.72
CA GLY A 381 -10.05 -28.64 -1.10
C GLY A 381 -9.30 -27.30 -1.00
N LEU A 382 -9.81 -26.20 -1.57
CA LEU A 382 -9.25 -24.87 -1.35
C LEU A 382 -9.43 -24.48 0.12
N ARG A 383 -8.33 -24.05 0.78
CA ARG A 383 -8.32 -23.72 2.19
C ARG A 383 -7.82 -22.30 2.40
N LEU A 384 -8.61 -21.48 3.10
CA LEU A 384 -8.20 -20.15 3.55
C LEU A 384 -7.07 -20.27 4.57
N ARG A 385 -6.06 -19.37 4.49
CA ARG A 385 -4.84 -19.45 5.30
C ARG A 385 -4.68 -18.22 6.22
N PRO A 386 -5.48 -18.11 7.31
CA PRO A 386 -5.38 -17.02 8.29
C PRO A 386 -4.02 -16.97 8.98
N ASP A 387 -3.37 -18.11 9.16
CA ASP A 387 -2.03 -18.22 9.73
C ASP A 387 -0.96 -17.52 8.90
N VAL A 388 -1.10 -17.47 7.58
CA VAL A 388 -0.14 -16.81 6.69
C VAL A 388 -0.31 -15.29 6.72
N VAL A 389 -1.55 -14.80 6.68
CA VAL A 389 -1.86 -13.36 6.70
C VAL A 389 -1.86 -12.76 8.11
N GLY A 390 -1.93 -13.58 9.15
CA GLY A 390 -1.87 -13.17 10.56
C GLY A 390 -3.13 -12.44 11.04
N THR A 391 -4.31 -12.85 10.55
CA THR A 391 -5.63 -12.33 10.94
C THR A 391 -6.57 -13.50 11.25
N GLU A 392 -7.60 -13.25 12.04
CA GLU A 392 -8.60 -14.27 12.39
C GLU A 392 -9.57 -14.56 11.24
N ASP A 393 -9.90 -13.52 10.46
CA ASP A 393 -10.82 -13.63 9.32
C ASP A 393 -10.18 -14.16 8.03
N GLY A 394 -8.85 -14.38 8.03
CA GLY A 394 -8.09 -14.91 6.90
C GLY A 394 -7.86 -13.91 5.77
N LEU A 395 -8.26 -12.66 5.93
CA LEU A 395 -8.01 -11.59 4.97
C LEU A 395 -6.80 -10.75 5.38
N ALA A 396 -6.20 -10.05 4.43
CA ALA A 396 -5.07 -9.16 4.69
C ALA A 396 -5.39 -8.14 5.79
N LYS A 397 -4.38 -7.74 6.57
CA LYS A 397 -4.51 -6.80 7.69
C LYS A 397 -4.99 -5.41 7.24
N TYR A 398 -4.64 -5.02 6.03
CA TYR A 398 -5.05 -3.77 5.40
C TYR A 398 -5.44 -4.04 3.95
N PRO A 399 -6.45 -3.33 3.40
CA PRO A 399 -6.80 -3.49 1.98
C PRO A 399 -5.64 -3.05 1.08
N TYR A 400 -5.46 -3.70 -0.05
CA TYR A 400 -4.53 -3.27 -1.08
C TYR A 400 -5.05 -2.03 -1.78
N ILE A 401 -4.42 -0.88 -1.48
CA ILE A 401 -4.81 0.43 -1.98
C ILE A 401 -3.99 0.78 -3.22
N ARG A 402 -4.67 1.04 -4.33
CA ARG A 402 -4.03 1.46 -5.58
C ARG A 402 -3.89 2.96 -5.70
N GLU A 403 -4.83 3.70 -5.16
CA GLU A 403 -4.92 5.14 -5.32
C GLU A 403 -5.49 5.80 -4.07
N GLY A 404 -4.99 6.99 -3.75
CA GLY A 404 -5.46 7.85 -2.67
C GLY A 404 -5.27 9.31 -3.03
N ARG A 405 -5.15 10.15 -2.00
CA ARG A 405 -4.87 11.59 -2.16
C ARG A 405 -3.45 11.77 -2.69
N ARG A 406 -3.25 12.73 -3.59
CA ARG A 406 -1.97 13.10 -4.18
C ARG A 406 -1.75 14.59 -3.96
N ILE A 407 -0.56 14.99 -3.48
CA ILE A 407 -0.26 16.39 -3.19
C ILE A 407 -0.38 17.27 -4.45
N ARG A 408 -0.77 18.52 -4.26
CA ARG A 408 -0.46 19.58 -5.22
C ARG A 408 1.00 19.94 -5.03
N ALA A 409 1.85 19.41 -5.93
CA ALA A 409 3.28 19.50 -5.85
C ALA A 409 3.85 20.67 -6.66
N GLU A 410 5.11 21.05 -6.40
CA GLU A 410 5.87 21.99 -7.25
C GLU A 410 5.96 21.51 -8.70
N PHE A 411 5.90 20.19 -8.92
CA PHE A 411 5.83 19.57 -10.24
C PHE A 411 4.89 18.37 -10.22
N THR A 412 4.06 18.23 -11.26
CA THR A 412 3.19 17.04 -11.45
C THR A 412 3.63 16.26 -12.68
N VAL A 413 3.84 14.96 -12.51
CA VAL A 413 4.14 14.05 -13.63
C VAL A 413 2.83 13.76 -14.39
N LEU A 414 2.85 13.95 -15.70
CA LEU A 414 1.70 13.83 -16.60
C LEU A 414 1.88 12.64 -17.56
N GLU A 415 0.78 12.15 -18.12
CA GLU A 415 0.75 11.05 -19.10
C GLU A 415 1.76 11.27 -20.25
N GLN A 416 1.80 12.48 -20.83
CA GLN A 416 2.71 12.80 -21.94
C GLN A 416 4.19 12.78 -21.56
N HIS A 417 4.53 12.73 -20.30
CA HIS A 417 5.92 12.62 -19.86
C HIS A 417 6.45 11.19 -19.93
N VAL A 418 5.58 10.19 -19.86
CA VAL A 418 5.97 8.77 -19.67
C VAL A 418 5.40 7.84 -20.73
N ARG A 419 4.24 8.17 -21.33
CA ARG A 419 3.57 7.28 -22.28
C ARG A 419 4.30 7.20 -23.60
N THR A 420 4.58 5.98 -24.04
CA THR A 420 5.43 5.69 -25.22
C THR A 420 4.94 6.41 -26.47
N GLU A 421 3.65 6.27 -26.81
CA GLU A 421 3.07 6.82 -28.02
C GLU A 421 3.10 8.36 -28.02
N LEU A 422 2.81 9.00 -26.88
CA LEU A 422 2.83 10.46 -26.77
C LEU A 422 4.26 11.01 -26.85
N ARG A 423 5.23 10.33 -26.25
CA ARG A 423 6.64 10.70 -26.38
C ARG A 423 7.15 10.56 -27.81
N MET A 424 6.72 9.51 -28.54
CA MET A 424 7.04 9.35 -29.96
C MET A 424 6.45 10.51 -30.80
N GLN A 425 5.22 10.91 -30.53
CA GLN A 425 4.60 12.05 -31.23
C GLN A 425 5.32 13.36 -30.96
N GLU A 426 5.66 13.63 -29.70
CA GLU A 426 6.34 14.87 -29.30
C GLU A 426 7.76 14.97 -29.86
N THR A 427 8.49 13.86 -29.87
CA THR A 427 9.93 13.87 -30.25
C THR A 427 10.18 13.52 -31.71
N GLY A 428 9.21 12.92 -32.42
CA GLY A 428 9.39 12.37 -33.75
C GLY A 428 10.29 11.12 -33.82
N LEU A 429 10.70 10.58 -32.66
CA LEU A 429 11.57 9.41 -32.59
C LEU A 429 10.78 8.10 -32.67
N LYS A 430 11.44 7.05 -33.18
CA LYS A 430 10.89 5.70 -33.17
C LYS A 430 10.93 5.09 -31.76
N ARG A 431 10.14 4.02 -31.55
CA ARG A 431 10.00 3.32 -30.27
C ARG A 431 11.34 2.90 -29.63
N GLU A 432 12.31 2.50 -30.45
CA GLU A 432 13.61 2.02 -29.99
C GLU A 432 14.54 3.15 -29.52
N ALA A 433 14.24 4.39 -29.90
CA ALA A 433 15.08 5.56 -29.60
C ALA A 433 14.43 6.56 -28.63
N VAL A 434 13.11 6.48 -28.46
CA VAL A 434 12.38 7.42 -27.61
C VAL A 434 12.63 7.13 -26.12
N THR A 435 12.70 8.18 -25.31
CA THR A 435 12.81 8.11 -23.85
C THR A 435 11.69 8.90 -23.19
N ALA A 436 11.35 8.55 -21.94
CA ALA A 436 10.53 9.39 -21.11
C ALA A 436 11.14 10.79 -20.95
N LYS A 437 10.35 11.75 -20.53
CA LYS A 437 10.86 13.09 -20.22
C LYS A 437 11.94 12.99 -19.15
N LYS A 438 13.06 13.66 -19.37
CA LYS A 438 14.18 13.72 -18.42
C LYS A 438 14.02 14.93 -17.51
N TYR A 439 14.41 14.75 -16.25
CA TYR A 439 14.31 15.78 -15.22
C TYR A 439 15.70 16.09 -14.64
N PRO A 440 16.15 17.35 -14.65
CA PRO A 440 17.43 17.73 -14.07
C PRO A 440 17.46 17.55 -12.54
N ASP A 441 16.30 17.52 -11.92
CA ASP A 441 16.07 17.31 -10.49
C ASP A 441 15.69 15.86 -10.16
N SER A 442 16.01 14.88 -11.03
CA SER A 442 15.71 13.46 -10.78
C SER A 442 16.28 12.99 -9.44
N VAL A 443 15.48 12.27 -8.69
CA VAL A 443 15.84 11.64 -7.39
C VAL A 443 15.64 10.13 -7.41
N GLY A 444 15.35 9.56 -8.58
CA GLY A 444 15.15 8.14 -8.71
C GLY A 444 14.61 7.71 -10.05
N ILE A 445 14.40 6.41 -10.19
CA ILE A 445 13.91 5.79 -11.41
C ILE A 445 12.72 4.88 -11.12
N GLY A 446 11.88 4.68 -12.12
CA GLY A 446 10.78 3.74 -12.10
C GLY A 446 10.47 3.20 -13.49
N SER A 447 9.84 2.04 -13.54
CA SER A 447 9.37 1.46 -14.79
C SER A 447 8.24 0.48 -14.51
N TYR A 448 7.08 0.81 -14.99
CA TYR A 448 5.90 -0.04 -15.01
C TYR A 448 4.92 0.51 -16.05
N ARG A 449 4.10 -0.35 -16.65
CA ARG A 449 3.01 0.12 -17.53
C ARG A 449 2.03 1.00 -16.74
N MET A 450 1.31 1.85 -17.42
CA MET A 450 0.19 2.59 -16.84
C MET A 450 -0.95 1.59 -16.60
N ASP A 451 -1.08 1.14 -15.36
CA ASP A 451 -1.96 0.05 -14.94
C ASP A 451 -3.10 0.62 -14.09
N LEU A 452 -4.24 0.86 -14.74
CA LEU A 452 -5.45 1.37 -14.11
C LEU A 452 -6.48 0.26 -14.04
N HIS A 453 -6.97 -0.01 -12.84
CA HIS A 453 -8.02 -0.99 -12.56
C HIS A 453 -9.41 -0.36 -12.69
N LEU A 454 -10.46 -1.21 -12.67
CA LEU A 454 -11.84 -0.75 -12.60
C LEU A 454 -12.02 0.29 -11.49
N THR A 455 -12.69 1.39 -11.81
CA THR A 455 -12.86 2.51 -10.88
C THR A 455 -14.26 2.59 -10.30
N THR A 456 -14.41 3.39 -9.26
CA THR A 456 -15.69 3.62 -8.56
C THR A 456 -16.76 4.31 -9.43
N THR A 457 -16.38 4.93 -10.52
CA THR A 457 -17.33 5.51 -11.51
C THR A 457 -17.59 4.57 -12.69
N GLY A 458 -17.03 3.36 -12.66
CA GLY A 458 -17.25 2.34 -13.70
C GLY A 458 -16.33 2.46 -14.91
N ASP A 459 -15.24 3.22 -14.83
CA ASP A 459 -14.20 3.14 -15.84
C ASP A 459 -13.56 1.75 -15.77
N HIS A 460 -13.47 1.09 -16.90
CA HIS A 460 -12.87 -0.23 -17.00
C HIS A 460 -11.35 -0.14 -16.96
N SER A 461 -10.72 -1.26 -16.66
CA SER A 461 -9.26 -1.37 -16.61
C SER A 461 -8.60 -0.91 -17.91
N GLN A 462 -7.57 -0.10 -17.79
CA GLN A 462 -6.80 0.46 -18.90
C GLN A 462 -5.30 0.16 -18.70
N TYR A 463 -4.65 -0.22 -19.77
CA TYR A 463 -3.22 -0.48 -19.77
C TYR A 463 -2.55 0.36 -20.84
N GLY A 464 -1.58 1.18 -20.45
CA GLY A 464 -0.81 2.03 -21.36
C GLY A 464 0.67 1.66 -21.34
N SER A 465 1.30 1.55 -22.52
CA SER A 465 2.75 1.39 -22.62
C SER A 465 3.45 2.64 -22.12
N THR A 466 4.41 2.47 -21.22
CA THR A 466 5.26 3.55 -20.71
C THR A 466 6.72 3.29 -21.07
N LEU A 467 7.50 4.34 -21.03
CA LEU A 467 8.95 4.28 -21.08
C LEU A 467 9.50 4.21 -19.66
N PRO A 468 10.68 3.63 -19.42
CA PRO A 468 11.39 3.78 -18.17
C PRO A 468 11.55 5.26 -17.83
N PHE A 469 11.09 5.65 -16.65
CA PHE A 469 10.94 7.05 -16.25
C PHE A 469 11.80 7.41 -15.03
N GLN A 470 11.92 8.70 -14.77
CA GLN A 470 12.58 9.27 -13.59
C GLN A 470 11.53 9.77 -12.60
N ILE A 471 11.92 9.92 -11.34
CA ILE A 471 11.13 10.54 -10.27
C ILE A 471 11.70 11.95 -10.06
N PRO A 472 10.99 13.03 -10.43
CA PRO A 472 11.46 14.40 -10.20
C PRO A 472 11.29 14.80 -8.74
N LEU A 473 12.27 15.53 -8.18
CA LEU A 473 12.23 16.07 -6.81
C LEU A 473 10.99 16.96 -6.60
N GLY A 474 10.67 17.79 -7.60
CA GLY A 474 9.50 18.66 -7.52
C GLY A 474 8.18 17.94 -7.28
N ALA A 475 8.06 16.65 -7.64
CA ALA A 475 6.87 15.84 -7.34
C ALA A 475 6.78 15.40 -5.87
N LEU A 476 7.84 15.56 -5.09
CA LEU A 476 7.91 15.24 -3.67
C LEU A 476 7.78 16.47 -2.76
N ILE A 477 7.48 17.65 -3.30
CA ILE A 477 7.44 18.92 -2.55
C ILE A 477 6.06 19.55 -2.70
N PRO A 478 5.28 19.66 -1.61
CA PRO A 478 4.00 20.39 -1.62
C PRO A 478 4.19 21.87 -1.99
N GLN A 479 3.21 22.46 -2.68
CA GLN A 479 3.26 23.87 -3.10
C GLN A 479 3.28 24.84 -1.93
N ARG A 480 2.63 24.53 -0.80
CA ARG A 480 2.52 25.45 0.34
C ARG A 480 3.21 24.94 1.59
N VAL A 481 2.88 23.76 2.06
CA VAL A 481 3.43 23.23 3.33
C VAL A 481 4.94 23.00 3.19
N GLU A 482 5.70 23.43 4.20
CA GLU A 482 7.17 23.54 4.08
C GLU A 482 7.93 22.30 4.53
N ASN A 483 7.37 21.55 5.48
CA ASN A 483 8.07 20.48 6.18
C ASN A 483 7.33 19.13 6.18
N LEU A 484 6.35 18.94 5.29
CA LEU A 484 5.67 17.67 5.03
C LEU A 484 6.06 17.16 3.65
N LEU A 485 6.50 15.91 3.55
CA LEU A 485 6.90 15.26 2.31
C LEU A 485 6.08 14.00 2.06
N PRO A 486 5.64 13.70 0.83
CA PRO A 486 4.98 12.45 0.48
C PRO A 486 6.02 11.34 0.37
N ALA A 487 5.84 10.25 1.09
CA ALA A 487 6.78 9.11 1.08
C ALA A 487 6.12 7.79 0.61
N CYS A 488 5.02 7.90 -0.14
CA CYS A 488 4.27 6.78 -0.70
C CYS A 488 3.76 7.16 -2.10
N LYS A 489 2.58 6.68 -2.49
CA LYS A 489 1.91 7.00 -3.78
C LYS A 489 1.23 8.37 -3.83
N ASN A 490 1.32 9.13 -2.76
CA ASN A 490 0.71 10.45 -2.57
C ASN A 490 1.52 11.63 -3.12
N LEU A 491 2.51 11.36 -3.98
CA LEU A 491 3.35 12.36 -4.65
C LEU A 491 2.59 13.11 -5.77
N GLY A 492 3.24 14.10 -6.38
CA GLY A 492 2.72 14.87 -7.52
C GLY A 492 2.62 14.07 -8.82
N VAL A 493 1.59 13.24 -8.90
CA VAL A 493 1.18 12.46 -10.10
C VAL A 493 -0.30 12.67 -10.35
N THR A 494 -0.78 12.34 -11.55
CA THR A 494 -2.22 12.34 -11.89
C THR A 494 -2.83 10.97 -11.63
N HIS A 495 -4.16 10.85 -11.72
CA HIS A 495 -4.87 9.57 -11.75
C HIS A 495 -4.23 8.60 -12.75
N LEU A 496 -3.89 9.08 -13.95
CA LEU A 496 -3.29 8.27 -15.00
C LEU A 496 -1.88 7.82 -14.62
N THR A 497 -0.99 8.74 -14.26
CA THR A 497 0.41 8.41 -13.96
C THR A 497 0.60 7.72 -12.61
N ASN A 498 -0.36 7.81 -11.68
CA ASN A 498 -0.40 6.98 -10.50
C ASN A 498 -0.32 5.48 -10.87
N GLY A 499 -0.96 5.07 -11.98
CA GLY A 499 -0.92 3.67 -12.44
C GLY A 499 0.48 3.08 -12.64
N CYS A 500 1.50 3.90 -12.92
CA CYS A 500 2.89 3.43 -13.06
C CYS A 500 3.83 3.86 -11.92
N TYR A 501 3.44 4.84 -11.08
CA TYR A 501 4.28 5.32 -9.97
C TYR A 501 3.99 4.65 -8.62
N ARG A 502 2.96 3.80 -8.50
CA ARG A 502 2.49 3.19 -7.25
C ARG A 502 3.12 1.85 -6.88
N LEU A 503 4.02 1.29 -7.72
CA LEU A 503 4.54 -0.05 -7.55
C LEU A 503 5.70 -0.13 -6.56
N HIS A 504 5.93 -1.30 -5.99
CA HIS A 504 6.86 -1.56 -4.90
C HIS A 504 8.26 -0.94 -5.06
N PRO A 505 9.02 -1.14 -6.17
CA PRO A 505 10.34 -0.54 -6.30
C PRO A 505 10.30 0.99 -6.45
N VAL A 506 9.22 1.54 -7.01
CA VAL A 506 9.03 2.99 -7.16
C VAL A 506 8.69 3.62 -5.82
N GLU A 507 7.75 3.03 -5.06
CA GLU A 507 7.41 3.47 -3.71
C GLU A 507 8.62 3.43 -2.77
N TRP A 508 9.41 2.35 -2.85
CA TRP A 508 10.66 2.26 -2.09
C TRP A 508 11.62 3.39 -2.44
N ASN A 509 11.82 3.68 -3.74
CA ASN A 509 12.70 4.75 -4.19
C ASN A 509 12.19 6.13 -3.74
N ILE A 510 10.88 6.38 -3.80
CA ILE A 510 10.25 7.61 -3.28
C ILE A 510 10.58 7.79 -1.80
N GLY A 511 10.33 6.75 -0.99
CA GLY A 511 10.64 6.79 0.44
C GLY A 511 12.13 7.00 0.72
N GLU A 512 13.03 6.31 0.03
CA GLU A 512 14.46 6.47 0.17
C GLU A 512 14.92 7.89 -0.18
N ALA A 513 14.38 8.46 -1.26
CA ALA A 513 14.64 9.85 -1.64
C ALA A 513 14.15 10.83 -0.57
N VAL A 514 12.93 10.64 -0.04
CA VAL A 514 12.33 11.50 0.99
C VAL A 514 13.12 11.45 2.30
N GLY A 515 13.48 10.26 2.79
CA GLY A 515 14.28 10.12 4.01
C GLY A 515 15.66 10.77 3.90
N THR A 516 16.34 10.57 2.75
CA THR A 516 17.62 11.22 2.46
C THR A 516 17.45 12.74 2.31
N PHE A 517 16.33 13.20 1.72
CA PHE A 517 16.06 14.62 1.51
C PHE A 517 15.78 15.35 2.83
N ALA A 518 15.01 14.73 3.73
CA ALA A 518 14.79 15.28 5.07
C ALA A 518 16.13 15.45 5.81
N ALA A 519 17.02 14.43 5.77
CA ALA A 519 18.34 14.51 6.37
C ALA A 519 19.20 15.63 5.74
N PHE A 520 19.17 15.77 4.42
CA PHE A 520 19.85 16.84 3.71
C PHE A 520 19.36 18.23 4.13
N CYS A 521 18.03 18.40 4.23
CA CYS A 521 17.41 19.66 4.66
C CYS A 521 17.76 20.01 6.11
N VAL A 522 17.70 19.04 7.04
CA VAL A 522 18.11 19.22 8.45
C VAL A 522 19.58 19.65 8.53
N ALA A 523 20.48 18.94 7.86
CA ALA A 523 21.92 19.24 7.87
C ALA A 523 22.26 20.63 7.29
N ARG A 524 21.49 21.09 6.30
CA ARG A 524 21.69 22.40 5.63
C ARG A 524 20.85 23.51 6.25
N LYS A 525 19.94 23.21 7.19
CA LYS A 525 18.98 24.16 7.79
C LYS A 525 18.16 24.88 6.70
N LYS A 526 17.67 24.13 5.72
CA LYS A 526 16.86 24.61 4.59
C LYS A 526 15.53 23.91 4.54
N VAL A 527 14.51 24.60 4.05
CA VAL A 527 13.24 23.97 3.69
C VAL A 527 13.32 23.37 2.27
N PRO A 528 12.52 22.35 1.96
CA PRO A 528 12.51 21.62 0.70
C PRO A 528 12.47 22.51 -0.55
N ARG A 529 11.60 23.53 -0.57
CA ARG A 529 11.47 24.46 -1.70
C ARG A 529 12.70 25.36 -1.92
N GLU A 530 13.44 25.70 -0.87
CA GLU A 530 14.70 26.44 -1.02
C GLU A 530 15.76 25.61 -1.71
N VAL A 531 15.85 24.29 -1.36
CA VAL A 531 16.74 23.36 -2.04
C VAL A 531 16.34 23.20 -3.50
N TYR A 532 15.04 23.00 -3.76
CA TYR A 532 14.49 22.80 -5.10
C TYR A 532 14.73 23.99 -6.04
N ARG A 533 14.69 25.23 -5.52
CA ARG A 533 14.93 26.45 -6.29
C ARG A 533 16.41 26.72 -6.60
N GLN A 534 17.32 25.96 -6.02
CA GLN A 534 18.78 26.16 -6.15
C GLN A 534 19.42 24.97 -6.88
N PRO A 535 19.76 25.09 -8.18
CA PRO A 535 20.35 23.99 -8.96
C PRO A 535 21.61 23.37 -8.33
N GLU A 536 22.40 24.14 -7.59
CA GLU A 536 23.58 23.63 -6.88
C GLU A 536 23.18 22.74 -5.70
N SER A 537 22.19 23.16 -4.93
CA SER A 537 21.66 22.34 -3.83
C SER A 537 21.05 21.03 -4.33
N ILE A 538 20.37 21.05 -5.48
CA ILE A 538 19.88 19.81 -6.14
C ILE A 538 21.05 18.90 -6.50
N ARG A 539 22.12 19.43 -7.13
CA ARG A 539 23.31 18.62 -7.48
C ARG A 539 24.00 18.03 -6.25
N ASP A 540 24.10 18.79 -5.16
CA ASP A 540 24.68 18.28 -3.91
C ASP A 540 23.81 17.17 -3.31
N PHE A 541 22.49 17.33 -3.33
CA PHE A 541 21.55 16.30 -2.90
C PHE A 541 21.64 15.05 -3.79
N GLN A 542 21.70 15.20 -5.11
CA GLN A 542 21.87 14.11 -6.06
C GLN A 542 23.18 13.32 -5.84
N LYS A 543 24.27 14.00 -5.46
CA LYS A 543 25.52 13.32 -5.08
C LYS A 543 25.34 12.43 -3.86
N LEU A 544 24.58 12.89 -2.86
CA LEU A 544 24.26 12.08 -1.67
C LEU A 544 23.46 10.85 -2.07
N LEU A 545 22.39 11.02 -2.87
CA LEU A 545 21.57 9.90 -3.36
C LEU A 545 22.41 8.87 -4.14
N THR A 546 23.29 9.32 -5.03
CA THR A 546 24.13 8.40 -5.83
C THR A 546 25.15 7.66 -4.97
N THR A 547 25.71 8.31 -3.94
CA THR A 547 26.59 7.67 -2.95
C THR A 547 25.83 6.55 -2.21
N ASP A 548 24.58 6.77 -1.90
CA ASP A 548 23.68 5.79 -1.28
C ASP A 548 23.21 4.68 -2.25
N GLY A 549 23.49 4.82 -3.54
CA GLY A 549 23.19 3.83 -4.59
C GLY A 549 21.81 3.99 -5.21
N VAL A 550 21.24 5.18 -5.16
CA VAL A 550 20.07 5.57 -5.95
C VAL A 550 20.53 5.92 -7.38
N LEU A 551 19.85 5.35 -8.38
CA LEU A 551 20.07 5.70 -9.78
C LEU A 551 19.19 6.91 -10.13
N LEU A 552 19.80 7.93 -10.74
CA LEU A 552 19.10 9.15 -11.17
C LEU A 552 18.59 9.06 -12.61
N ASP A 553 19.10 8.12 -13.39
CA ASP A 553 18.70 7.86 -14.76
C ASP A 553 18.84 6.38 -15.11
N TRP A 554 18.08 5.97 -16.10
CA TRP A 554 18.14 4.63 -16.64
C TRP A 554 19.39 4.42 -17.51
N PRO A 555 20.04 3.27 -17.41
CA PRO A 555 21.06 2.88 -18.39
C PRO A 555 20.47 2.84 -19.81
N LYS A 556 21.35 3.03 -20.82
CA LYS A 556 20.94 3.07 -22.25
C LYS A 556 20.27 1.78 -22.73
N GLU A 557 20.52 0.67 -22.06
CA GLU A 557 19.95 -0.65 -22.33
C GLU A 557 18.48 -0.79 -21.93
N ALA A 558 17.95 0.15 -21.18
CA ALA A 558 16.55 0.15 -20.77
C ALA A 558 15.67 0.69 -21.90
N GLY A 559 14.98 -0.20 -22.60
CA GLY A 559 13.99 0.15 -23.62
C GLY A 559 12.55 0.21 -23.06
N PRO A 560 11.54 0.51 -23.90
CA PRO A 560 10.13 0.61 -23.50
C PRO A 560 9.57 -0.65 -22.81
N VAL A 561 8.55 -0.47 -21.96
CA VAL A 561 7.83 -1.52 -21.24
C VAL A 561 6.49 -1.80 -21.88
#